data_d1f48ca160665eb35346e470b2fc8cac
#
_entry.id   d1f48ca160665eb35346e470b2fc8cac
#
_cell.length_a   1.000
_cell.length_b   1.000
_cell.length_c   1.000
_cell.angle_alpha   90.00
_cell.angle_beta   90.00
_cell.angle_gamma   90.00
#
_symmetry.space_group_name_H-M   'P 1'
#
loop_
_entity.id
_entity.type
_entity.pdbx_description
1 polymer ?
#
loop_
_entity_poly.entity_id
_entity_poly.type
_entity_poly.pdbx_seq_one_letter_code
_entity_poly.pdbx_strand_id
1 'polypeptide(L)'
;MRELRKARDEFSPFDYESDDYLVEIKSRRKAYDPWVIEQLKVDTNIGIAESVKKDFIYVNAFELLIYIWNISKLIRENYDFGFEDREMPWTTDFEAVQIISKRTGYLYSKDAILIDAEKLK
;
A
#
# COMPACT_ATOMS: atom_id res chain seq x y z
N MET A 1 -12.66 -16.10 -0.69
CA MET A 1 -11.34 -15.56 -1.06
C MET A 1 -10.32 -16.68 -1.08
N ARG A 2 -9.54 -16.76 -2.13
CA ARG A 2 -8.49 -17.78 -2.23
C ARG A 2 -7.36 -17.46 -1.25
N GLU A 3 -6.61 -18.48 -0.90
CA GLU A 3 -5.55 -18.37 0.08
C GLU A 3 -4.49 -17.35 -0.32
N LEU A 4 -4.10 -16.51 0.63
CA LEU A 4 -3.05 -15.52 0.48
C LEU A 4 -1.72 -16.16 0.84
N ARG A 5 -0.74 -16.07 -0.05
CA ARG A 5 0.60 -16.62 0.14
C ARG A 5 1.61 -15.52 0.34
N LYS A 6 2.59 -15.75 1.22
CA LYS A 6 3.71 -14.83 1.37
C LYS A 6 4.52 -14.79 0.07
N ALA A 7 5.02 -13.60 -0.30
CA ALA A 7 5.88 -13.44 -1.47
C ALA A 7 7.13 -14.33 -1.32
N ARG A 8 7.54 -14.97 -2.41
CA ARG A 8 8.67 -15.92 -2.42
C ARG A 8 10.01 -15.24 -2.18
N ASP A 9 10.16 -14.02 -2.64
CA ASP A 9 11.40 -13.26 -2.55
C ASP A 9 11.26 -12.20 -1.45
N GLU A 10 12.17 -12.20 -0.46
CA GLU A 10 12.17 -11.20 0.61
C GLU A 10 12.39 -9.77 0.10
N PHE A 11 12.95 -9.61 -1.10
CA PHE A 11 13.12 -8.31 -1.75
C PHE A 11 11.96 -7.96 -2.68
N SER A 12 10.90 -8.76 -2.70
CA SER A 12 9.72 -8.49 -3.50
C SER A 12 9.11 -7.14 -3.12
N PRO A 13 8.62 -6.35 -4.11
CA PRO A 13 7.95 -5.09 -3.84
C PRO A 13 6.56 -5.23 -3.22
N PHE A 14 6.07 -6.45 -3.07
CA PHE A 14 4.82 -6.77 -2.37
C PHE A 14 5.07 -7.84 -1.32
N ASP A 15 4.20 -7.91 -0.30
CA ASP A 15 4.37 -8.82 0.85
C ASP A 15 3.71 -10.18 0.64
N TYR A 16 2.54 -10.19 -0.01
CA TYR A 16 1.72 -11.39 -0.18
C TYR A 16 1.12 -11.43 -1.57
N GLU A 17 0.75 -12.62 -2.01
CA GLU A 17 0.01 -12.81 -3.25
C GLU A 17 -1.05 -13.89 -3.13
N SER A 18 -2.10 -13.75 -3.93
CA SER A 18 -3.10 -14.79 -4.14
C SER A 18 -3.24 -15.01 -5.65
N ASP A 19 -4.21 -15.82 -6.07
CA ASP A 19 -4.43 -16.02 -7.49
C ASP A 19 -4.88 -14.74 -8.21
N ASP A 20 -5.49 -13.79 -7.47
CA ASP A 20 -6.09 -12.60 -8.06
C ASP A 20 -5.41 -11.29 -7.62
N TYR A 21 -4.56 -11.33 -6.57
CA TYR A 21 -4.05 -10.12 -5.96
C TYR A 21 -2.57 -10.18 -5.61
N LEU A 22 -1.90 -9.02 -5.72
CA LEU A 22 -0.63 -8.73 -5.05
C LEU A 22 -0.92 -7.77 -3.92
N VAL A 23 -0.41 -8.03 -2.73
CA VAL A 23 -0.77 -7.25 -1.53
C VAL A 23 0.47 -6.70 -0.84
N GLU A 24 0.48 -5.38 -0.59
CA GLU A 24 1.46 -4.68 0.24
C GLU A 24 0.77 -4.26 1.52
N ILE A 25 1.33 -4.62 2.67
CA ILE A 25 0.76 -4.29 3.99
C ILE A 25 1.70 -3.39 4.75
N LYS A 26 1.17 -2.27 5.25
CA LYS A 26 1.89 -1.34 6.12
C LYS A 26 1.20 -1.26 7.48
N SER A 27 1.98 -1.46 8.54
CA SER A 27 1.52 -1.20 9.90
C SER A 27 1.87 0.24 10.26
N ARG A 28 0.90 0.96 10.82
CA ARG A 28 1.06 2.37 11.16
C ARG A 28 0.87 2.58 12.64
N ARG A 29 1.57 3.57 13.19
CA ARG A 29 1.45 3.95 14.61
C ARG A 29 0.33 4.96 14.84
N LYS A 30 -0.14 5.60 13.77
CA LYS A 30 -1.20 6.63 13.80
C LYS A 30 -2.17 6.38 12.65
N ALA A 31 -3.38 6.85 12.83
CA ALA A 31 -4.32 6.98 11.73
C ALA A 31 -3.98 8.24 10.93
N TYR A 32 -4.09 8.15 9.62
CA TYR A 32 -3.84 9.25 8.70
C TYR A 32 -5.04 9.45 7.80
N ASP A 33 -5.27 10.66 7.35
CA ASP A 33 -6.23 10.95 6.29
C ASP A 33 -5.84 12.28 5.65
N PRO A 34 -5.16 12.27 4.50
CA PRO A 34 -4.92 11.10 3.66
C PRO A 34 -3.77 10.22 4.16
N TRP A 35 -3.81 8.96 3.74
CA TRP A 35 -2.69 8.03 3.86
C TRP A 35 -1.74 8.23 2.70
N VAL A 36 -0.47 7.85 2.85
CA VAL A 36 0.54 8.07 1.81
C VAL A 36 0.95 6.77 1.13
N ILE A 37 1.27 6.88 -0.15
CA ILE A 37 1.84 5.78 -0.93
C ILE A 37 2.92 6.34 -1.87
N GLU A 38 4.08 5.69 -1.91
CA GLU A 38 5.15 6.12 -2.80
C GLU A 38 4.81 5.78 -4.25
N GLN A 39 5.04 6.72 -5.17
CA GLN A 39 4.79 6.49 -6.60
C GLN A 39 5.59 5.31 -7.14
N LEU A 40 6.85 5.16 -6.71
CA LEU A 40 7.67 4.02 -7.12
C LEU A 40 7.02 2.69 -6.76
N LYS A 41 6.43 2.61 -5.57
CA LYS A 41 5.71 1.42 -5.12
C LYS A 41 4.50 1.13 -6.00
N VAL A 42 3.74 2.17 -6.34
CA VAL A 42 2.59 2.05 -7.24
C VAL A 42 3.05 1.54 -8.60
N ASP A 43 4.02 2.23 -9.22
CA ASP A 43 4.45 1.92 -10.58
C ASP A 43 5.01 0.51 -10.69
N THR A 44 5.86 0.12 -9.73
CA THR A 44 6.48 -1.20 -9.71
C THR A 44 5.45 -2.31 -9.56
N ASN A 45 4.56 -2.18 -8.57
CA ASN A 45 3.56 -3.23 -8.31
C ASN A 45 2.48 -3.29 -9.38
N ILE A 46 2.08 -2.15 -9.94
CA ILE A 46 1.12 -2.14 -11.05
C ILE A 46 1.73 -2.82 -12.28
N GLY A 47 3.00 -2.55 -12.60
CA GLY A 47 3.69 -3.22 -13.70
C GLY A 47 3.70 -4.73 -13.54
N ILE A 48 4.02 -5.22 -12.35
CA ILE A 48 4.01 -6.66 -12.06
C ILE A 48 2.58 -7.21 -12.14
N ALA A 49 1.63 -6.53 -11.49
CA ALA A 49 0.24 -6.98 -11.46
C ALA A 49 -0.34 -7.12 -12.86
N GLU A 50 -0.11 -6.15 -13.74
CA GLU A 50 -0.56 -6.22 -15.13
C GLU A 50 0.08 -7.40 -15.87
N SER A 51 1.36 -7.67 -15.63
CA SER A 51 2.07 -8.77 -16.31
C SER A 51 1.54 -10.14 -15.92
N VAL A 52 1.01 -10.28 -14.71
CA VAL A 52 0.45 -11.56 -14.19
C VAL A 52 -1.07 -11.56 -14.11
N LYS A 53 -1.72 -10.51 -14.61
CA LYS A 53 -3.18 -10.36 -14.64
C LYS A 53 -3.82 -10.41 -13.25
N LYS A 54 -3.23 -9.68 -12.32
CA LYS A 54 -3.71 -9.54 -10.94
C LYS A 54 -3.96 -8.07 -10.64
N ASP A 55 -4.65 -7.79 -9.54
CA ASP A 55 -4.80 -6.44 -9.02
C ASP A 55 -3.82 -6.21 -7.87
N PHE A 56 -3.29 -5.00 -7.78
CA PHE A 56 -2.45 -4.57 -6.67
C PHE A 56 -3.31 -3.96 -5.57
N ILE A 57 -3.20 -4.53 -4.37
CA ILE A 57 -3.94 -4.12 -3.17
C ILE A 57 -2.95 -3.50 -2.18
N TYR A 58 -3.27 -2.33 -1.67
CA TYR A 58 -2.49 -1.65 -0.64
C TYR A 58 -3.29 -1.60 0.66
N VAL A 59 -2.67 -2.04 1.74
CA VAL A 59 -3.32 -2.15 3.06
C VAL A 59 -2.55 -1.33 4.07
N ASN A 60 -3.25 -0.52 4.84
CA ASN A 60 -2.69 0.12 6.03
C ASN A 60 -3.47 -0.36 7.25
N ALA A 61 -2.74 -0.85 8.24
CA ALA A 61 -3.31 -1.31 9.49
C ALA A 61 -2.88 -0.37 10.62
N PHE A 62 -3.84 0.08 11.40
CA PHE A 62 -3.64 0.89 12.59
C PHE A 62 -4.47 0.27 13.72
N GLU A 63 -3.80 -0.28 14.73
CA GLU A 63 -4.47 -1.02 15.80
C GLU A 63 -5.35 -2.14 15.20
N LEU A 64 -6.66 -2.12 15.46
CA LEU A 64 -7.61 -3.11 14.92
C LEU A 64 -8.36 -2.59 13.69
N LEU A 65 -7.96 -1.44 13.15
CA LEU A 65 -8.56 -0.86 11.94
C LEU A 65 -7.70 -1.21 10.73
N ILE A 66 -8.33 -1.73 9.70
CA ILE A 66 -7.65 -2.15 8.47
C ILE A 66 -8.27 -1.40 7.30
N TYR A 67 -7.46 -0.60 6.62
CA TYR A 67 -7.85 0.18 5.45
C TYR A 67 -7.29 -0.47 4.20
N ILE A 68 -8.16 -0.78 3.25
CA ILE A 68 -7.80 -1.53 2.04
C ILE A 68 -8.19 -0.73 0.80
N TRP A 69 -7.20 -0.51 -0.08
CA TRP A 69 -7.42 0.11 -1.39
C TRP A 69 -6.99 -0.85 -2.49
N ASN A 70 -7.87 -1.06 -3.47
CA ASN A 70 -7.48 -1.74 -4.70
C ASN A 70 -6.90 -0.69 -5.64
N ILE A 71 -5.57 -0.59 -5.69
CA ILE A 71 -4.87 0.43 -6.46
C ILE A 71 -5.11 0.25 -7.96
N SER A 72 -5.11 -0.98 -8.44
CA SER A 72 -5.39 -1.26 -9.85
C SER A 72 -6.76 -0.73 -10.26
N LYS A 73 -7.77 -0.95 -9.42
CA LYS A 73 -9.13 -0.44 -9.68
C LYS A 73 -9.17 1.08 -9.65
N LEU A 74 -8.51 1.71 -8.66
CA LEU A 74 -8.45 3.17 -8.57
C LEU A 74 -7.83 3.77 -9.83
N ILE A 75 -6.75 3.18 -10.36
CA ILE A 75 -6.12 3.64 -11.59
C ILE A 75 -7.08 3.52 -12.77
N ARG A 76 -7.80 2.41 -12.89
CA ARG A 76 -8.81 2.24 -13.94
C ARG A 76 -9.94 3.27 -13.86
N GLU A 77 -10.22 3.76 -12.66
CA GLU A 77 -11.25 4.78 -12.39
C GLU A 77 -10.70 6.20 -12.43
N ASN A 78 -9.46 6.38 -12.85
CA ASN A 78 -8.77 7.69 -12.93
C ASN A 78 -8.68 8.42 -11.59
N TYR A 79 -8.40 7.68 -10.52
CA TYR A 79 -8.23 8.24 -9.18
C TYR A 79 -7.10 9.26 -9.16
N ASP A 80 -7.35 10.42 -8.55
CA ASP A 80 -6.34 11.45 -8.38
C ASP A 80 -5.52 11.21 -7.11
N PHE A 81 -4.33 10.65 -7.28
CA PHE A 81 -3.40 10.41 -6.17
C PHE A 81 -2.70 11.69 -5.72
N GLY A 82 -2.68 12.72 -6.55
CA GLY A 82 -2.01 13.97 -6.22
C GLY A 82 -0.52 13.81 -5.98
N PHE A 83 0.17 13.00 -6.80
CA PHE A 83 1.59 12.75 -6.61
C PHE A 83 2.41 14.04 -6.57
N GLU A 84 3.24 14.17 -5.54
CA GLU A 84 4.13 15.31 -5.35
C GLU A 84 5.42 14.86 -4.67
N ASP A 85 6.47 15.67 -4.80
CA ASP A 85 7.71 15.41 -4.10
C ASP A 85 7.53 15.75 -2.62
N ARG A 86 7.98 14.85 -1.75
CA ARG A 86 7.89 15.00 -0.31
C ARG A 86 9.16 14.52 0.35
N GLU A 87 9.66 15.27 1.31
CA GLU A 87 10.80 14.86 2.11
C GLU A 87 10.37 13.78 3.10
N MET A 88 11.08 12.68 3.10
CA MET A 88 10.79 11.52 3.95
C MET A 88 12.09 10.92 4.47
N PRO A 89 12.08 10.28 5.65
CA PRO A 89 13.22 9.52 6.11
C PRO A 89 13.56 8.39 5.13
N TRP A 90 14.84 8.26 4.83
CA TRP A 90 15.32 7.15 3.98
C TRP A 90 15.14 5.81 4.67
N THR A 91 15.35 5.78 5.98
CA THR A 91 15.32 4.57 6.78
C THR A 91 14.64 4.82 8.11
N THR A 92 14.12 3.77 8.73
CA THR A 92 13.61 3.79 10.10
C THR A 92 14.73 3.54 11.13
N ASP A 93 15.97 3.37 10.69
CA ASP A 93 17.12 3.22 11.56
C ASP A 93 17.40 4.54 12.28
N PHE A 94 17.36 4.51 13.61
CA PHE A 94 17.55 5.69 14.44
C PHE A 94 18.97 6.24 14.42
N GLU A 95 19.96 5.45 14.00
CA GLU A 95 21.37 5.86 14.01
C GLU A 95 21.80 6.61 12.75
N ALA A 96 21.04 6.48 11.66
CA ALA A 96 21.44 7.04 10.38
C ALA A 96 20.23 7.56 9.59
N VAL A 97 19.51 8.53 10.18
CA VAL A 97 18.34 9.12 9.50
C VAL A 97 18.86 10.07 8.42
N GLN A 98 18.61 9.71 7.17
CA GLN A 98 18.78 10.60 6.03
C GLN A 98 17.40 11.01 5.52
N ILE A 99 17.26 12.28 5.19
CA ILE A 99 16.03 12.78 4.59
C ILE A 99 16.23 12.84 3.09
N ILE A 100 15.35 12.18 2.36
CA ILE A 100 15.35 12.19 0.90
C ILE A 100 14.01 12.65 0.38
N SER A 101 14.00 13.16 -0.84
CA SER A 101 12.77 13.50 -1.53
C SER A 101 12.21 12.24 -2.20
N LYS A 102 10.95 11.93 -1.93
CA LYS A 102 10.22 10.84 -2.57
C LYS A 102 8.95 11.37 -3.20
N ARG A 103 8.66 10.87 -4.39
CA ARG A 103 7.38 11.20 -5.02
C ARG A 103 6.27 10.39 -4.36
N THR A 104 5.32 11.09 -3.77
CA THR A 104 4.32 10.52 -2.88
C THR A 104 2.92 10.87 -3.33
N GLY A 105 2.02 9.90 -3.32
CA GLY A 105 0.60 10.09 -3.56
C GLY A 105 -0.21 9.92 -2.29
N TYR A 106 -1.50 10.20 -2.39
CA TYR A 106 -2.40 10.23 -1.24
C TYR A 106 -3.63 9.37 -1.48
N LEU A 107 -4.02 8.66 -0.42
CA LEU A 107 -5.20 7.79 -0.41
C LEU A 107 -6.10 8.23 0.74
N TYR A 108 -7.36 8.50 0.43
CA TYR A 108 -8.31 8.96 1.44
C TYR A 108 -9.06 7.79 2.06
N SER A 109 -9.30 7.88 3.37
CA SER A 109 -9.99 6.83 4.13
C SER A 109 -11.39 6.54 3.58
N LYS A 110 -12.09 7.56 3.08
CA LYS A 110 -13.43 7.40 2.49
C LYS A 110 -13.46 6.48 1.27
N ASP A 111 -12.31 6.32 0.59
CA ASP A 111 -12.19 5.51 -0.62
C ASP A 111 -11.69 4.10 -0.33
N ALA A 112 -11.41 3.80 0.94
CA ALA A 112 -10.96 2.48 1.37
C ALA A 112 -12.12 1.58 1.75
N ILE A 113 -11.87 0.28 1.65
CA ILE A 113 -12.68 -0.70 2.38
C ILE A 113 -12.13 -0.72 3.80
N LEU A 114 -12.97 -0.42 4.77
CA LEU A 114 -12.57 -0.42 6.18
C LEU A 114 -13.06 -1.68 6.88
N ILE A 115 -12.13 -2.38 7.51
CA ILE A 115 -12.45 -3.51 8.37
C ILE A 115 -12.07 -3.12 9.79
N ASP A 116 -13.04 -3.22 10.70
CA ASP A 116 -12.83 -3.08 12.13
C ASP A 116 -12.67 -4.49 12.71
N ALA A 117 -11.43 -4.90 12.95
CA ALA A 117 -11.14 -6.25 13.39
C ALA A 117 -11.68 -6.54 14.79
N GLU A 118 -11.90 -5.52 15.62
CA GLU A 118 -12.52 -5.70 16.93
C GLU A 118 -13.95 -6.23 16.82
N LYS A 119 -14.67 -5.82 15.77
CA LYS A 119 -16.06 -6.29 15.55
C LYS A 119 -16.14 -7.72 15.04
N LEU A 120 -14.99 -8.32 14.68
CA LEU A 120 -14.92 -9.71 14.21
C LEU A 120 -14.69 -10.72 15.34
N LYS A 121 -14.50 -10.24 16.55
CA LYS A 121 -14.27 -11.10 17.70
C LYS A 121 -15.58 -11.62 18.28
#